data_f02513823bfd0382906325ef5a41aa6b
#
_entry.id   f02513823bfd0382906325ef5a41aa6b
#
_cell.length_a   1.000
_cell.length_b   1.000
_cell.length_c   1.000
_cell.angle_alpha   90.00
_cell.angle_beta   90.00
_cell.angle_gamma   90.00
#
_symmetry.space_group_name_H-M   'P 1'
#
loop_
_entity.id
_entity.type
_entity.pdbx_description
1 polymer ?
#
loop_
_entity_poly.entity_id
_entity_poly.type
_entity_poly.pdbx_seq_one_letter_code
_entity_poly.pdbx_strand_id
1 'polypeptide(L)'
;MPLQQINQLVNSKNNVAHHYDINEDLYKLFLDKDMQYSCAYFHNPNISLEQAQKDKKEHIIRKLQIDKNMSVLDIGCGWGGMAIEIAKSTGAKVKGITLSENQFKTASERAQKEGLSDKVTFALQDYRNETEKYDRIVSVGMFEHVGVKYFKTYLSKANDILNENGVFLLHTIGQRGKPTATSPWIRKYIFPGGYIPSLSEVMKETQKLNINVTDVEVLRLHYAHTLTRWYQNVLENKDKVIKMFDQRFFRMWEFYLLASKYSCLLYTSDAADE
;
A
#
# COMPACT_ATOMS: atom_id res chain seq x y z
N MET A 1 22.67 -10.31 -4.05
CA MET A 1 21.22 -10.13 -3.76
C MET A 1 20.74 -11.32 -2.97
N PRO A 2 20.01 -11.15 -1.87
CA PRO A 2 19.46 -12.28 -1.11
C PRO A 2 18.42 -13.01 -1.99
N LEU A 3 18.49 -14.34 -2.01
CA LEU A 3 17.55 -15.22 -2.75
C LEU A 3 16.08 -14.99 -2.38
N GLN A 4 15.80 -14.45 -1.20
CA GLN A 4 14.47 -14.13 -0.67
C GLN A 4 13.74 -12.95 -1.39
N GLN A 5 14.43 -12.21 -2.28
CA GLN A 5 13.81 -11.15 -3.10
C GLN A 5 13.36 -11.66 -4.48
N ILE A 6 13.38 -12.99 -4.69
CA ILE A 6 12.87 -13.62 -5.90
C ILE A 6 11.40 -13.96 -5.65
N ASN A 7 10.51 -13.00 -5.94
CA ASN A 7 9.07 -13.18 -5.81
C ASN A 7 8.48 -13.82 -7.08
N GLN A 8 8.76 -15.11 -7.28
CA GLN A 8 8.03 -15.93 -8.25
C GLN A 8 6.56 -16.07 -7.81
N LEU A 9 5.65 -16.40 -8.73
CA LEU A 9 4.20 -16.52 -8.49
C LEU A 9 3.84 -17.26 -7.20
N VAL A 10 4.47 -18.42 -6.96
CA VAL A 10 4.24 -19.24 -5.76
C VAL A 10 4.73 -18.56 -4.48
N ASN A 11 5.90 -17.91 -4.53
CA ASN A 11 6.48 -17.22 -3.38
C ASN A 11 5.72 -15.93 -3.03
N SER A 12 5.18 -15.23 -4.03
CA SER A 12 4.38 -14.01 -3.81
C SER A 12 3.11 -14.32 -3.02
N LYS A 13 2.38 -15.40 -3.38
CA LYS A 13 1.18 -15.83 -2.65
C LYS A 13 1.52 -16.18 -1.19
N ASN A 14 2.57 -16.95 -0.96
CA ASN A 14 2.98 -17.36 0.40
C ASN A 14 3.47 -16.19 1.25
N ASN A 15 4.22 -15.24 0.68
CA ASN A 15 4.72 -14.08 1.40
C ASN A 15 3.58 -13.11 1.79
N VAL A 16 2.63 -12.90 0.88
CA VAL A 16 1.43 -12.08 1.15
C VAL A 16 0.56 -12.76 2.19
N ALA A 17 0.26 -14.06 2.03
CA ALA A 17 -0.50 -14.82 3.02
C ALA A 17 0.16 -14.74 4.41
N HIS A 18 1.46 -15.01 4.52
CA HIS A 18 2.16 -14.98 5.83
C HIS A 18 2.09 -13.61 6.52
N HIS A 19 2.09 -12.51 5.76
CA HIS A 19 2.01 -11.17 6.34
C HIS A 19 0.59 -10.77 6.73
N TYR A 20 -0.40 -11.05 5.88
CA TYR A 20 -1.79 -10.65 6.09
C TYR A 20 -2.65 -11.69 6.80
N ASP A 21 -2.16 -12.94 6.96
CA ASP A 21 -2.70 -13.96 7.88
C ASP A 21 -2.29 -13.71 9.34
N ILE A 22 -1.42 -12.71 9.63
CA ILE A 22 -1.43 -12.07 10.95
C ILE A 22 -2.85 -11.57 11.14
N ASN A 23 -3.56 -12.17 12.06
CA ASN A 23 -4.96 -12.06 12.38
C ASN A 23 -5.56 -10.66 12.04
N GLU A 24 -6.58 -10.61 11.18
CA GLU A 24 -7.33 -9.39 10.80
C GLU A 24 -7.73 -8.55 12.03
N ASP A 25 -7.98 -9.22 13.16
CA ASP A 25 -8.32 -8.55 14.41
C ASP A 25 -7.18 -7.68 14.97
N LEU A 26 -5.92 -8.02 14.70
CA LEU A 26 -4.81 -7.13 15.04
C LEU A 26 -4.90 -5.81 14.25
N TYR A 27 -5.16 -5.90 12.94
CA TYR A 27 -5.27 -4.70 12.08
C TYR A 27 -6.42 -3.80 12.52
N LYS A 28 -7.55 -4.36 12.94
CA LYS A 28 -8.69 -3.63 13.51
C LYS A 28 -8.37 -2.87 14.80
N LEU A 29 -7.34 -3.31 15.56
CA LEU A 29 -6.95 -2.66 16.80
C LEU A 29 -6.16 -1.37 16.58
N PHE A 30 -5.48 -1.21 15.42
CA PHE A 30 -4.59 -0.07 15.26
C PHE A 30 -4.78 0.73 13.97
N LEU A 31 -5.40 0.17 12.93
CA LEU A 31 -5.74 0.92 11.73
C LEU A 31 -6.99 1.80 11.95
N ASP A 32 -7.27 2.65 10.99
CA ASP A 32 -8.54 3.36 10.88
C ASP A 32 -9.70 2.39 10.57
N LYS A 33 -10.93 2.86 10.69
CA LYS A 33 -12.14 2.03 10.45
C LYS A 33 -12.22 1.47 9.03
N ASP A 34 -11.57 2.11 8.06
CA ASP A 34 -11.50 1.64 6.67
C ASP A 34 -10.34 0.66 6.43
N MET A 35 -9.55 0.35 7.47
CA MET A 35 -8.44 -0.59 7.46
C MET A 35 -7.35 -0.25 6.41
N GLN A 36 -7.00 1.02 6.29
CA GLN A 36 -5.97 1.49 5.37
C GLN A 36 -4.57 1.25 5.94
N TYR A 37 -3.88 0.21 5.48
CA TYR A 37 -2.51 -0.11 5.91
C TYR A 37 -1.47 0.50 4.97
N SER A 38 -1.48 1.82 4.86
CA SER A 38 -0.56 2.62 4.05
C SER A 38 -0.46 4.04 4.58
N CYS A 39 0.53 4.81 4.12
CA CYS A 39 0.72 6.20 4.53
C CYS A 39 -0.55 7.02 4.32
N ALA A 40 -1.05 7.67 5.35
CA ALA A 40 -2.18 8.61 5.30
C ALA A 40 -1.73 10.00 4.81
N TYR A 41 -2.66 10.85 4.37
CA TYR A 41 -2.38 12.22 3.95
C TYR A 41 -2.87 13.22 5.00
N PHE A 42 -1.93 13.90 5.66
CA PHE A 42 -2.22 14.85 6.73
C PHE A 42 -2.09 16.29 6.21
N HIS A 43 -3.17 16.88 5.70
CA HIS A 43 -3.17 18.31 5.36
C HIS A 43 -2.91 19.19 6.58
N ASN A 44 -3.21 18.69 7.77
CA ASN A 44 -2.89 19.25 9.07
C ASN A 44 -2.47 18.10 10.01
N PRO A 45 -1.33 18.20 10.72
CA PRO A 45 -0.82 17.14 11.59
C PRO A 45 -1.75 16.77 12.75
N ASN A 46 -2.71 17.64 13.09
CA ASN A 46 -3.64 17.45 14.22
C ASN A 46 -4.94 16.70 13.86
N ILE A 47 -5.19 16.39 12.58
CA ILE A 47 -6.37 15.62 12.18
C ILE A 47 -6.30 14.16 12.65
N SER A 48 -7.47 13.52 12.76
CA SER A 48 -7.54 12.10 13.11
C SER A 48 -6.96 11.20 12.01
N LEU A 49 -6.64 9.96 12.37
CA LEU A 49 -6.19 8.95 11.40
C LEU A 49 -7.25 8.69 10.34
N GLU A 50 -8.52 8.59 10.74
CA GLU A 50 -9.67 8.39 9.86
C GLU A 50 -9.76 9.50 8.80
N GLN A 51 -9.64 10.77 9.24
CA GLN A 51 -9.69 11.90 8.32
C GLN A 51 -8.48 11.88 7.38
N ALA A 52 -7.28 11.63 7.89
CA ALA A 52 -6.07 11.57 7.08
C ALA A 52 -6.08 10.43 6.04
N GLN A 53 -6.67 9.27 6.38
CA GLN A 53 -6.85 8.17 5.43
C GLN A 53 -7.94 8.48 4.39
N LYS A 54 -8.99 9.18 4.77
CA LYS A 54 -9.99 9.70 3.82
C LYS A 54 -9.36 10.70 2.86
N ASP A 55 -8.62 11.68 3.40
CA ASP A 55 -7.90 12.70 2.60
C ASP A 55 -6.92 12.06 1.61
N LYS A 56 -6.22 10.99 2.01
CA LYS A 56 -5.36 10.21 1.11
C LYS A 56 -6.14 9.66 -0.08
N LYS A 57 -7.28 9.02 0.17
CA LYS A 57 -8.10 8.43 -0.90
C LYS A 57 -8.61 9.51 -1.86
N GLU A 58 -9.11 10.62 -1.34
CA GLU A 58 -9.55 11.76 -2.13
C GLU A 58 -8.40 12.40 -2.92
N HIS A 59 -7.20 12.50 -2.33
CA HIS A 59 -6.00 13.01 -2.99
C HIS A 59 -5.60 12.14 -4.18
N ILE A 60 -5.59 10.82 -4.00
CA ILE A 60 -5.33 9.84 -5.08
C ILE A 60 -6.37 9.96 -6.20
N ILE A 61 -7.66 10.04 -5.87
CA ILE A 61 -8.75 10.18 -6.85
C ILE A 61 -8.58 11.45 -7.67
N ARG A 62 -8.24 12.58 -7.04
CA ARG A 62 -7.96 13.85 -7.74
C ARG A 62 -6.76 13.76 -8.67
N LYS A 63 -5.64 13.15 -8.23
CA LYS A 63 -4.47 12.94 -9.09
C LYS A 63 -4.78 12.07 -10.30
N LEU A 64 -5.60 11.06 -10.15
CA LEU A 64 -6.03 10.18 -11.23
C LEU A 64 -7.12 10.79 -12.12
N GLN A 65 -7.74 11.91 -11.72
CA GLN A 65 -8.81 12.57 -12.49
C GLN A 65 -9.90 11.57 -12.92
N ILE A 66 -10.40 10.79 -11.97
CA ILE A 66 -11.37 9.72 -12.24
C ILE A 66 -12.77 10.32 -12.44
N ASP A 67 -13.46 9.90 -13.49
CA ASP A 67 -14.87 10.21 -13.72
C ASP A 67 -15.74 8.92 -13.80
N LYS A 68 -17.07 9.12 -13.86
CA LYS A 68 -18.06 8.04 -13.78
C LYS A 68 -18.05 7.03 -14.93
N ASN A 69 -17.45 7.38 -16.08
CA ASN A 69 -17.42 6.54 -17.27
C ASN A 69 -16.16 5.70 -17.36
N MET A 70 -15.22 5.93 -16.47
CA MET A 70 -13.91 5.28 -16.47
C MET A 70 -13.96 3.90 -15.82
N SER A 71 -13.07 3.03 -16.33
CA SER A 71 -12.70 1.76 -15.73
C SER A 71 -11.42 1.92 -14.90
N VAL A 72 -11.41 1.40 -13.67
CA VAL A 72 -10.29 1.56 -12.74
C VAL A 72 -9.84 0.18 -12.24
N LEU A 73 -8.53 -0.05 -12.21
CA LEU A 73 -7.92 -1.21 -11.56
C LEU A 73 -7.20 -0.78 -10.27
N ASP A 74 -7.49 -1.45 -9.16
CA ASP A 74 -6.76 -1.32 -7.89
C ASP A 74 -5.87 -2.56 -7.69
N ILE A 75 -4.55 -2.41 -7.89
CA ILE A 75 -3.58 -3.50 -7.77
C ILE A 75 -3.10 -3.62 -6.33
N GLY A 76 -3.46 -4.72 -5.66
CA GLY A 76 -3.20 -4.90 -4.23
C GLY A 76 -4.24 -4.16 -3.40
N CYS A 77 -5.52 -4.39 -3.69
CA CYS A 77 -6.65 -3.64 -3.15
C CYS A 77 -6.86 -3.76 -1.63
N GLY A 78 -6.10 -4.63 -0.96
CA GLY A 78 -6.26 -4.87 0.47
C GLY A 78 -7.70 -5.23 0.82
N TRP A 79 -8.24 -4.65 1.88
CA TRP A 79 -9.64 -4.85 2.30
C TRP A 79 -10.67 -4.02 1.51
N GLY A 80 -10.29 -3.53 0.32
CA GLY A 80 -11.18 -2.90 -0.66
C GLY A 80 -11.49 -1.42 -0.44
N GLY A 81 -10.94 -0.79 0.60
CA GLY A 81 -11.31 0.58 0.95
C GLY A 81 -11.05 1.63 -0.12
N MET A 82 -9.95 1.51 -0.90
CA MET A 82 -9.65 2.42 -2.01
C MET A 82 -10.61 2.21 -3.17
N ALA A 83 -10.83 0.97 -3.60
CA ALA A 83 -11.75 0.62 -4.69
C ALA A 83 -13.20 1.05 -4.39
N ILE A 84 -13.68 0.81 -3.17
CA ILE A 84 -15.01 1.22 -2.70
C ILE A 84 -15.15 2.74 -2.72
N GLU A 85 -14.15 3.47 -2.21
CA GLU A 85 -14.17 4.94 -2.20
C GLU A 85 -14.19 5.55 -3.61
N ILE A 86 -13.39 4.99 -4.53
CA ILE A 86 -13.40 5.43 -5.93
C ILE A 86 -14.81 5.28 -6.52
N ALA A 87 -15.40 4.10 -6.42
CA ALA A 87 -16.72 3.86 -6.98
C ALA A 87 -17.80 4.75 -6.35
N LYS A 88 -17.74 4.95 -5.03
CA LYS A 88 -18.69 5.74 -4.27
C LYS A 88 -18.63 7.23 -4.60
N SER A 89 -17.43 7.78 -4.72
CA SER A 89 -17.23 9.22 -4.92
C SER A 89 -17.32 9.63 -6.39
N THR A 90 -16.98 8.74 -7.33
CA THR A 90 -16.91 9.09 -8.77
C THR A 90 -17.97 8.41 -9.62
N GLY A 91 -18.53 7.28 -9.16
CA GLY A 91 -19.43 6.44 -9.96
C GLY A 91 -18.72 5.55 -10.99
N ALA A 92 -17.39 5.55 -11.03
CA ALA A 92 -16.58 4.71 -11.91
C ALA A 92 -16.75 3.21 -11.61
N LYS A 93 -16.45 2.36 -12.59
CA LYS A 93 -16.36 0.92 -12.40
C LYS A 93 -14.95 0.56 -11.93
N VAL A 94 -14.86 -0.20 -10.84
CA VAL A 94 -13.58 -0.55 -10.22
C VAL A 94 -13.44 -2.05 -10.08
N LYS A 95 -12.29 -2.58 -10.50
CA LYS A 95 -11.85 -3.94 -10.21
C LYS A 95 -10.69 -3.88 -9.23
N GLY A 96 -10.82 -4.53 -8.07
CA GLY A 96 -9.75 -4.71 -7.11
C GLY A 96 -9.15 -6.11 -7.20
N ILE A 97 -7.82 -6.24 -7.21
CA ILE A 97 -7.16 -7.54 -7.21
C ILE A 97 -6.25 -7.70 -5.99
N THR A 98 -6.24 -8.88 -5.41
CA THR A 98 -5.40 -9.25 -4.26
C THR A 98 -4.97 -10.72 -4.35
N LEU A 99 -3.91 -11.09 -3.63
CA LEU A 99 -3.48 -12.49 -3.46
C LEU A 99 -3.93 -13.11 -2.13
N SER A 100 -4.53 -12.32 -1.23
CA SER A 100 -5.03 -12.79 0.07
C SER A 100 -6.51 -13.16 -0.03
N GLU A 101 -6.83 -14.42 0.31
CA GLU A 101 -8.21 -14.92 0.35
C GLU A 101 -9.05 -14.18 1.40
N ASN A 102 -8.45 -13.84 2.54
CA ASN A 102 -9.11 -13.08 3.60
C ASN A 102 -9.47 -11.66 3.12
N GLN A 103 -8.51 -10.94 2.52
CA GLN A 103 -8.76 -9.62 1.95
C GLN A 103 -9.84 -9.65 0.87
N PHE A 104 -9.78 -10.62 -0.04
CA PHE A 104 -10.77 -10.79 -1.10
C PHE A 104 -12.19 -10.96 -0.53
N LYS A 105 -12.35 -11.85 0.46
CA LYS A 105 -13.64 -12.11 1.12
C LYS A 105 -14.16 -10.84 1.79
N THR A 106 -13.35 -10.22 2.67
CA THR A 106 -13.73 -9.01 3.40
C THR A 106 -14.06 -7.85 2.46
N ALA A 107 -13.27 -7.63 1.40
CA ALA A 107 -13.52 -6.58 0.41
C ALA A 107 -14.85 -6.79 -0.33
N SER A 108 -15.15 -8.03 -0.74
CA SER A 108 -16.41 -8.39 -1.42
C SER A 108 -17.62 -8.18 -0.53
N GLU A 109 -17.55 -8.62 0.73
CA GLU A 109 -18.62 -8.43 1.72
C GLU A 109 -18.87 -6.93 2.00
N ARG A 110 -17.81 -6.12 2.06
CA ARG A 110 -17.91 -4.66 2.24
C ARG A 110 -18.60 -3.99 1.05
N ALA A 111 -18.20 -4.30 -0.19
CA ALA A 111 -18.84 -3.75 -1.39
C ALA A 111 -20.33 -4.12 -1.46
N GLN A 112 -20.68 -5.36 -1.11
CA GLN A 112 -22.07 -5.81 -1.04
C GLN A 112 -22.87 -5.03 0.01
N LYS A 113 -22.30 -4.88 1.22
CA LYS A 113 -22.94 -4.16 2.32
C LYS A 113 -23.19 -2.68 1.99
N GLU A 114 -22.31 -2.06 1.20
CA GLU A 114 -22.45 -0.67 0.76
C GLU A 114 -23.32 -0.52 -0.51
N GLY A 115 -23.88 -1.63 -1.05
CA GLY A 115 -24.74 -1.59 -2.23
C GLY A 115 -24.00 -1.24 -3.53
N LEU A 116 -22.68 -1.56 -3.60
CA LEU A 116 -21.81 -1.21 -4.73
C LEU A 116 -21.41 -2.39 -5.60
N SER A 117 -22.09 -3.54 -5.49
CA SER A 117 -21.75 -4.76 -6.23
C SER A 117 -21.87 -4.64 -7.76
N ASP A 118 -22.59 -3.65 -8.26
CA ASP A 118 -22.70 -3.29 -9.68
C ASP A 118 -21.54 -2.41 -10.17
N LYS A 119 -20.80 -1.80 -9.27
CA LYS A 119 -19.71 -0.87 -9.55
C LYS A 119 -18.34 -1.40 -9.17
N VAL A 120 -18.26 -2.21 -8.11
CA VAL A 120 -16.98 -2.72 -7.58
C VAL A 120 -16.99 -4.24 -7.63
N THR A 121 -15.96 -4.78 -8.27
CA THR A 121 -15.69 -6.22 -8.28
C THR A 121 -14.32 -6.50 -7.68
N PHE A 122 -14.18 -7.62 -6.97
CA PHE A 122 -12.90 -8.07 -6.46
C PHE A 122 -12.52 -9.41 -7.07
N ALA A 123 -11.22 -9.68 -7.20
CA ALA A 123 -10.72 -10.96 -7.70
C ALA A 123 -9.47 -11.40 -6.91
N LEU A 124 -9.42 -12.69 -6.62
CA LEU A 124 -8.23 -13.34 -6.08
C LEU A 124 -7.28 -13.65 -7.26
N GLN A 125 -6.48 -12.66 -7.65
CA GLN A 125 -5.73 -12.68 -8.89
C GLN A 125 -4.37 -12.00 -8.75
N ASP A 126 -3.35 -12.59 -9.40
CA ASP A 126 -2.06 -11.93 -9.57
C ASP A 126 -2.14 -10.90 -10.71
N TYR A 127 -1.55 -9.72 -10.50
CA TYR A 127 -1.55 -8.63 -11.49
C TYR A 127 -0.94 -9.07 -12.84
N ARG A 128 -0.03 -10.04 -12.84
CA ARG A 128 0.59 -10.59 -14.06
C ARG A 128 -0.40 -11.29 -14.99
N ASN A 129 -1.50 -11.79 -14.43
CA ASN A 129 -2.57 -12.47 -15.14
C ASN A 129 -3.70 -11.53 -15.60
N GLU A 130 -3.62 -10.23 -15.26
CA GLU A 130 -4.61 -9.27 -15.71
C GLU A 130 -4.46 -9.01 -17.21
N THR A 131 -5.57 -8.99 -17.95
CA THR A 131 -5.59 -8.82 -19.42
C THR A 131 -6.53 -7.73 -19.89
N GLU A 132 -7.45 -7.30 -19.03
CA GLU A 132 -8.36 -6.21 -19.36
C GLU A 132 -7.61 -4.87 -19.41
N LYS A 133 -8.18 -3.92 -20.14
CA LYS A 133 -7.66 -2.55 -20.25
C LYS A 133 -8.41 -1.60 -19.33
N TYR A 134 -7.69 -0.62 -18.78
CA TYR A 134 -8.23 0.33 -17.81
C TYR A 134 -7.86 1.77 -18.17
N ASP A 135 -8.75 2.71 -17.86
CA ASP A 135 -8.49 4.13 -18.02
C ASP A 135 -7.59 4.65 -16.89
N ARG A 136 -7.71 4.05 -15.72
CA ARG A 136 -6.91 4.40 -14.53
C ARG A 136 -6.44 3.14 -13.81
N ILE A 137 -5.22 3.19 -13.32
CA ILE A 137 -4.68 2.15 -12.45
C ILE A 137 -4.18 2.83 -11.17
N VAL A 138 -4.49 2.24 -10.02
CA VAL A 138 -3.97 2.63 -8.72
C VAL A 138 -3.29 1.44 -8.06
N SER A 139 -2.18 1.69 -7.38
CA SER A 139 -1.51 0.68 -6.54
C SER A 139 -0.92 1.36 -5.32
N VAL A 140 -1.35 0.94 -4.14
CA VAL A 140 -1.00 1.54 -2.85
C VAL A 140 -0.40 0.50 -1.93
N GLY A 141 0.91 0.65 -1.58
CA GLY A 141 1.58 -0.25 -0.63
C GLY A 141 1.81 -1.68 -1.11
N MET A 142 1.74 -1.91 -2.42
CA MET A 142 1.93 -3.24 -3.02
C MET A 142 3.32 -3.40 -3.66
N PHE A 143 3.90 -2.32 -4.16
CA PHE A 143 5.15 -2.35 -4.92
C PHE A 143 6.33 -2.86 -4.10
N GLU A 144 6.30 -2.70 -2.79
CA GLU A 144 7.26 -3.25 -1.83
C GLU A 144 7.33 -4.78 -1.85
N HIS A 145 6.26 -5.44 -2.30
CA HIS A 145 6.17 -6.90 -2.42
C HIS A 145 6.55 -7.43 -3.82
N VAL A 146 6.78 -6.55 -4.80
CA VAL A 146 7.12 -6.94 -6.18
C VAL A 146 8.53 -7.54 -6.25
N GLY A 147 9.49 -6.94 -5.54
CA GLY A 147 10.90 -7.32 -5.60
C GLY A 147 11.63 -6.65 -6.77
N VAL A 148 12.84 -6.17 -6.49
CA VAL A 148 13.61 -5.31 -7.41
C VAL A 148 13.84 -5.90 -8.81
N LYS A 149 13.96 -7.23 -8.94
CA LYS A 149 14.13 -7.91 -10.22
C LYS A 149 12.90 -7.84 -11.13
N TYR A 150 11.74 -7.58 -10.54
CA TYR A 150 10.44 -7.58 -11.24
C TYR A 150 9.86 -6.18 -11.43
N PHE A 151 10.56 -5.11 -11.04
CA PHE A 151 10.08 -3.74 -11.23
C PHE A 151 9.77 -3.45 -12.70
N LYS A 152 10.67 -3.86 -13.62
CA LYS A 152 10.39 -3.73 -15.06
C LYS A 152 9.13 -4.48 -15.46
N THR A 153 8.98 -5.74 -15.05
CA THR A 153 7.81 -6.57 -15.37
C THR A 153 6.52 -5.95 -14.83
N TYR A 154 6.56 -5.42 -13.61
CA TYR A 154 5.42 -4.76 -12.98
C TYR A 154 4.98 -3.50 -13.74
N LEU A 155 5.94 -2.60 -14.01
CA LEU A 155 5.67 -1.35 -14.73
C LEU A 155 5.27 -1.60 -16.19
N SER A 156 5.90 -2.59 -16.86
CA SER A 156 5.49 -3.00 -18.21
C SER A 156 4.04 -3.50 -18.21
N LYS A 157 3.69 -4.41 -17.27
CA LYS A 157 2.32 -4.91 -17.17
C LYS A 157 1.31 -3.78 -16.93
N ALA A 158 1.59 -2.87 -16.00
CA ALA A 158 0.71 -1.72 -15.76
C ALA A 158 0.54 -0.87 -17.03
N ASN A 159 1.62 -0.61 -17.76
CA ASN A 159 1.58 0.11 -19.03
C ASN A 159 0.79 -0.65 -20.11
N ASP A 160 0.98 -1.97 -20.21
CA ASP A 160 0.33 -2.82 -21.21
C ASP A 160 -1.18 -2.89 -21.04
N ILE A 161 -1.69 -2.76 -19.79
CA ILE A 161 -3.12 -2.81 -19.47
C ILE A 161 -3.76 -1.42 -19.30
N LEU A 162 -3.02 -0.34 -19.51
CA LEU A 162 -3.60 1.01 -19.64
C LEU A 162 -4.21 1.21 -21.03
N ASN A 163 -5.34 1.91 -21.06
CA ASN A 163 -5.89 2.49 -22.29
C ASN A 163 -5.00 3.62 -22.79
N GLU A 164 -5.21 4.04 -24.04
CA GLU A 164 -4.63 5.27 -24.58
C GLU A 164 -5.03 6.46 -23.69
N ASN A 165 -4.07 7.32 -23.32
CA ASN A 165 -4.24 8.39 -22.34
C ASN A 165 -4.59 7.93 -20.91
N GLY A 166 -4.39 6.65 -20.59
CA GLY A 166 -4.56 6.11 -19.25
C GLY A 166 -3.51 6.66 -18.27
N VAL A 167 -3.85 6.72 -16.99
CA VAL A 167 -2.95 7.17 -15.93
C VAL A 167 -2.78 6.08 -14.88
N PHE A 168 -1.53 5.81 -14.50
CA PHE A 168 -1.17 4.92 -13.43
C PHE A 168 -0.59 5.69 -12.24
N LEU A 169 -1.18 5.54 -11.06
CA LEU A 169 -0.66 6.07 -9.81
C LEU A 169 -0.02 4.96 -9.00
N LEU A 170 1.26 5.09 -8.74
CA LEU A 170 2.04 4.20 -7.87
C LEU A 170 2.35 4.92 -6.55
N HIS A 171 1.79 4.41 -5.46
CA HIS A 171 2.11 4.84 -4.10
C HIS A 171 2.88 3.74 -3.38
N THR A 172 4.09 4.03 -2.93
CA THR A 172 4.97 3.07 -2.26
C THR A 172 5.81 3.76 -1.18
N ILE A 173 6.26 3.00 -0.19
CA ILE A 173 7.31 3.46 0.71
C ILE A 173 8.58 3.61 -0.12
N GLY A 174 9.21 4.78 -0.06
CA GLY A 174 10.46 5.06 -0.75
C GLY A 174 11.62 5.25 0.23
N GLN A 175 12.81 4.77 -0.12
CA GLN A 175 14.02 5.12 0.62
C GLN A 175 14.75 6.30 -0.02
N ARG A 176 15.34 7.14 0.81
CA ARG A 176 16.20 8.23 0.37
C ARG A 176 17.58 7.72 -0.03
N GLY A 177 18.16 8.32 -1.06
CA GLY A 177 19.54 8.05 -1.47
C GLY A 177 19.70 6.80 -2.32
N LYS A 178 20.86 6.15 -2.18
CA LYS A 178 21.22 4.97 -2.98
C LYS A 178 20.43 3.74 -2.55
N PRO A 179 20.13 2.81 -3.49
CA PRO A 179 19.51 1.54 -3.15
C PRO A 179 20.26 0.78 -2.05
N THR A 180 19.55 0.35 -1.02
CA THR A 180 20.10 -0.45 0.07
C THR A 180 19.24 -1.69 0.33
N ALA A 181 19.82 -2.71 0.94
CA ALA A 181 19.06 -3.90 1.31
C ALA A 181 18.12 -3.60 2.49
N THR A 182 16.90 -4.12 2.44
CA THR A 182 15.98 -4.07 3.59
C THR A 182 16.62 -4.73 4.81
N SER A 183 16.46 -4.11 5.98
CA SER A 183 16.97 -4.63 7.25
C SER A 183 16.66 -6.12 7.43
N PRO A 184 17.63 -6.96 7.82
CA PRO A 184 17.39 -8.39 8.09
C PRO A 184 16.29 -8.62 9.13
N TRP A 185 16.17 -7.72 10.10
CA TRP A 185 15.14 -7.80 11.14
C TRP A 185 13.74 -7.59 10.54
N ILE A 186 13.54 -6.53 9.73
CA ILE A 186 12.27 -6.25 9.05
C ILE A 186 11.88 -7.43 8.14
N ARG A 187 12.83 -7.96 7.37
CA ARG A 187 12.57 -9.10 6.48
C ARG A 187 12.21 -10.38 7.23
N LYS A 188 12.77 -10.59 8.43
CA LYS A 188 12.50 -11.79 9.21
C LYS A 188 11.17 -11.75 9.95
N TYR A 189 10.82 -10.59 10.52
CA TYR A 189 9.74 -10.50 11.51
C TYR A 189 8.51 -9.73 11.04
N ILE A 190 8.65 -8.83 10.06
CA ILE A 190 7.55 -7.92 9.66
C ILE A 190 7.15 -8.17 8.20
N PHE A 191 8.07 -8.01 7.25
CA PHE A 191 7.79 -8.10 5.81
C PHE A 191 8.72 -9.10 5.11
N PRO A 192 8.43 -10.41 5.16
CA PRO A 192 9.20 -11.41 4.41
C PRO A 192 9.18 -11.08 2.91
N GLY A 193 10.38 -11.03 2.31
CA GLY A 193 10.51 -10.68 0.88
C GLY A 193 10.32 -9.21 0.54
N GLY A 194 9.94 -8.36 1.50
CA GLY A 194 9.71 -6.92 1.28
C GLY A 194 10.99 -6.17 0.89
N TYR A 195 10.84 -5.19 0.01
CA TYR A 195 11.89 -4.29 -0.45
C TYR A 195 11.37 -2.85 -0.54
N ILE A 196 12.12 -1.91 0.04
CA ILE A 196 11.79 -0.49 -0.06
C ILE A 196 12.57 0.10 -1.24
N PRO A 197 11.91 0.47 -2.35
CA PRO A 197 12.58 1.00 -3.53
C PRO A 197 13.17 2.39 -3.29
N SER A 198 14.26 2.72 -3.97
CA SER A 198 14.67 4.11 -4.16
C SER A 198 13.95 4.71 -5.36
N LEU A 199 13.76 6.03 -5.36
CA LEU A 199 13.17 6.73 -6.51
C LEU A 199 13.97 6.48 -7.80
N SER A 200 15.31 6.43 -7.70
CA SER A 200 16.20 6.18 -8.85
C SER A 200 15.97 4.81 -9.49
N GLU A 201 15.62 3.78 -8.72
CA GLU A 201 15.31 2.45 -9.27
C GLU A 201 14.00 2.47 -10.06
N VAL A 202 12.99 3.15 -9.54
CA VAL A 202 11.69 3.31 -10.23
C VAL A 202 11.89 4.11 -11.52
N MET A 203 12.53 5.28 -11.44
CA MET A 203 12.78 6.15 -12.60
C MET A 203 13.60 5.48 -13.68
N LYS A 204 14.56 4.64 -13.31
CA LYS A 204 15.35 3.86 -14.28
C LYS A 204 14.49 2.89 -15.09
N GLU A 205 13.52 2.25 -14.48
CA GLU A 205 12.66 1.31 -15.17
C GLU A 205 11.56 2.02 -15.98
N THR A 206 11.02 3.14 -15.51
CA THR A 206 10.07 3.97 -16.29
C THR A 206 10.73 4.51 -17.56
N GLN A 207 11.98 4.98 -17.46
CA GLN A 207 12.75 5.47 -18.61
C GLN A 207 12.97 4.39 -19.67
N LYS A 208 13.30 3.16 -19.27
CA LYS A 208 13.48 2.03 -20.21
C LYS A 208 12.20 1.62 -20.94
N LEU A 209 11.04 1.90 -20.34
CA LEU A 209 9.73 1.57 -20.88
C LEU A 209 9.07 2.75 -21.61
N ASN A 210 9.76 3.87 -21.74
CA ASN A 210 9.21 5.13 -22.30
C ASN A 210 7.91 5.58 -21.60
N ILE A 211 7.79 5.33 -20.29
CA ILE A 211 6.66 5.78 -19.48
C ILE A 211 6.92 7.23 -19.07
N ASN A 212 6.00 8.12 -19.39
CA ASN A 212 6.04 9.51 -18.97
C ASN A 212 5.69 9.61 -17.47
N VAL A 213 6.65 10.08 -16.66
CA VAL A 213 6.40 10.42 -15.26
C VAL A 213 5.93 11.87 -15.20
N THR A 214 4.69 12.10 -14.84
CA THR A 214 4.05 13.42 -14.85
C THR A 214 4.08 14.12 -13.50
N ASP A 215 4.21 13.35 -12.42
CA ASP A 215 4.24 13.87 -11.05
C ASP A 215 5.00 12.94 -10.11
N VAL A 216 5.73 13.52 -9.17
CA VAL A 216 6.40 12.80 -8.06
C VAL A 216 6.19 13.59 -6.78
N GLU A 217 5.48 13.02 -5.82
CA GLU A 217 5.22 13.62 -4.52
C GLU A 217 5.84 12.79 -3.39
N VAL A 218 6.56 13.43 -2.49
CA VAL A 218 7.21 12.76 -1.36
C VAL A 218 6.46 13.07 -0.07
N LEU A 219 5.77 12.07 0.48
CA LEU A 219 4.89 12.16 1.66
C LEU A 219 5.63 11.87 3.00
N ARG A 220 6.86 12.25 3.11
CA ARG A 220 7.78 11.89 4.20
C ARG A 220 7.20 12.01 5.61
N LEU A 221 6.80 13.22 6.04
CA LEU A 221 6.29 13.47 7.39
C LEU A 221 4.87 12.91 7.60
N HIS A 222 4.11 12.78 6.54
CA HIS A 222 2.80 12.12 6.60
C HIS A 222 2.91 10.68 7.12
N TYR A 223 3.99 9.97 6.73
CA TYR A 223 4.21 8.61 7.23
C TYR A 223 4.62 8.59 8.71
N ALA A 224 5.41 9.56 9.16
CA ALA A 224 5.73 9.70 10.59
C ALA A 224 4.45 9.95 11.42
N HIS A 225 3.54 10.80 10.93
CA HIS A 225 2.23 11.04 11.58
C HIS A 225 1.37 9.78 11.58
N THR A 226 1.30 9.07 10.45
CA THR A 226 0.57 7.79 10.34
C THR A 226 1.05 6.77 11.36
N LEU A 227 2.37 6.54 11.42
CA LEU A 227 3.00 5.60 12.36
C LEU A 227 2.80 6.03 13.82
N THR A 228 2.75 7.33 14.09
CA THR A 228 2.43 7.84 15.44
C THR A 228 1.00 7.46 15.85
N ARG A 229 0.02 7.62 14.96
CA ARG A 229 -1.38 7.25 15.24
C ARG A 229 -1.53 5.73 15.41
N TRP A 230 -0.91 4.95 14.53
CA TRP A 230 -0.89 3.49 14.67
C TRP A 230 -0.26 3.05 15.99
N TYR A 231 0.85 3.66 16.39
CA TYR A 231 1.50 3.34 17.66
C TYR A 231 0.61 3.68 18.87
N GLN A 232 -0.04 4.85 18.86
CA GLN A 232 -0.99 5.24 19.90
C GLN A 232 -2.13 4.23 20.03
N ASN A 233 -2.74 3.83 18.92
CA ASN A 233 -3.81 2.84 18.91
C ASN A 233 -3.34 1.46 19.42
N VAL A 234 -2.10 1.04 19.08
CA VAL A 234 -1.50 -0.20 19.62
C VAL A 234 -1.31 -0.10 21.13
N LEU A 235 -0.85 1.04 21.64
CA LEU A 235 -0.69 1.26 23.09
C LEU A 235 -2.02 1.21 23.83
N GLU A 236 -3.06 1.87 23.32
CA GLU A 236 -4.42 1.85 23.90
C GLU A 236 -5.01 0.43 23.92
N ASN A 237 -4.64 -0.42 22.98
CA ASN A 237 -5.08 -1.81 22.89
C ASN A 237 -4.04 -2.84 23.35
N LYS A 238 -3.02 -2.41 24.11
CA LYS A 238 -1.88 -3.24 24.56
C LYS A 238 -2.30 -4.59 25.15
N ASP A 239 -3.23 -4.59 26.08
CA ASP A 239 -3.64 -5.82 26.76
C ASP A 239 -4.36 -6.79 25.83
N LYS A 240 -5.11 -6.28 24.85
CA LYS A 240 -5.74 -7.09 23.81
C LYS A 240 -4.69 -7.72 22.90
N VAL A 241 -3.67 -6.96 22.49
CA VAL A 241 -2.57 -7.47 21.66
C VAL A 241 -1.78 -8.56 22.42
N ILE A 242 -1.46 -8.35 23.71
CA ILE A 242 -0.76 -9.34 24.53
C ILE A 242 -1.62 -10.60 24.72
N LYS A 243 -2.94 -10.45 24.91
CA LYS A 243 -3.85 -11.59 25.05
C LYS A 243 -3.99 -12.38 23.73
N MET A 244 -3.94 -11.69 22.60
CA MET A 244 -4.07 -12.29 21.26
C MET A 244 -2.81 -13.07 20.86
N PHE A 245 -1.65 -12.58 21.26
CA PHE A 245 -0.35 -13.14 20.91
C PHE A 245 0.47 -13.41 22.20
N ASP A 246 1.38 -12.51 22.56
CA ASP A 246 2.15 -12.49 23.81
C ASP A 246 2.86 -11.13 23.99
N GLN A 247 3.56 -10.98 25.12
CA GLN A 247 4.36 -9.79 25.45
C GLN A 247 5.52 -9.57 24.48
N ARG A 248 6.10 -10.63 23.93
CA ARG A 248 7.22 -10.55 22.98
C ARG A 248 6.75 -9.99 21.64
N PHE A 249 5.61 -10.46 21.16
CA PHE A 249 4.97 -9.92 19.95
C PHE A 249 4.66 -8.43 20.10
N PHE A 250 4.05 -8.02 21.23
CA PHE A 250 3.77 -6.61 21.49
C PHE A 250 5.04 -5.75 21.38
N ARG A 251 6.14 -6.14 22.04
CA ARG A 251 7.42 -5.42 21.99
C ARG A 251 8.01 -5.37 20.56
N MET A 252 7.88 -6.46 19.82
CA MET A 252 8.31 -6.53 18.41
C MET A 252 7.53 -5.52 17.54
N TRP A 253 6.21 -5.47 17.72
CA TRP A 253 5.33 -4.57 16.98
C TRP A 253 5.56 -3.09 17.33
N GLU A 254 5.69 -2.81 18.61
CA GLU A 254 6.09 -1.50 19.15
C GLU A 254 7.42 -1.03 18.54
N PHE A 255 8.44 -1.88 18.55
CA PHE A 255 9.75 -1.57 17.96
C PHE A 255 9.63 -1.28 16.45
N TYR A 256 8.85 -2.08 15.72
CA TYR A 256 8.59 -1.86 14.29
C TYR A 256 8.01 -0.47 14.02
N LEU A 257 6.95 -0.10 14.72
CA LEU A 257 6.27 1.18 14.50
C LEU A 257 7.16 2.37 14.87
N LEU A 258 7.85 2.30 16.00
CA LEU A 258 8.76 3.36 16.45
C LEU A 258 9.99 3.48 15.55
N ALA A 259 10.66 2.39 15.21
CA ALA A 259 11.83 2.41 14.33
C ALA A 259 11.45 2.98 12.94
N SER A 260 10.30 2.59 12.39
CA SER A 260 9.80 3.13 11.12
C SER A 260 9.48 4.63 11.23
N LYS A 261 8.85 5.08 12.32
CA LYS A 261 8.58 6.50 12.59
C LYS A 261 9.88 7.32 12.64
N TYR A 262 10.84 6.90 13.45
CA TYR A 262 12.09 7.64 13.59
C TYR A 262 12.91 7.64 12.31
N SER A 263 12.86 6.59 11.50
CA SER A 263 13.47 6.60 10.16
C SER A 263 12.93 7.69 9.25
N CYS A 264 11.66 8.10 9.40
CA CYS A 264 11.09 9.23 8.67
C CYS A 264 11.59 10.59 9.20
N LEU A 265 11.94 10.67 10.49
CA LEU A 265 12.32 11.91 11.18
C LEU A 265 13.81 12.21 11.13
N LEU A 266 14.68 11.21 11.14
CA LEU A 266 16.14 11.35 11.22
C LEU A 266 16.75 12.28 10.16
N TYR A 267 16.07 12.54 9.05
CA TYR A 267 16.52 13.45 8.00
C TYR A 267 15.96 14.88 8.11
N THR A 268 15.25 15.21 9.20
CA THR A 268 14.79 16.57 9.45
C THR A 268 15.75 17.36 10.36
N SER A 269 16.55 16.67 11.19
CA SER A 269 17.52 17.29 12.08
C SER A 269 18.77 17.80 11.37
N ASP A 270 19.22 17.10 10.31
CA ASP A 270 20.43 17.48 9.57
C ASP A 270 20.25 18.72 8.68
N ALA A 271 19.02 19.16 8.42
CA ALA A 271 18.73 20.36 7.64
C ALA A 271 18.63 21.64 8.50
N ALA A 272 18.73 21.53 9.82
CA ALA A 272 18.70 22.66 10.74
C ALA A 272 20.10 23.12 11.17
N ASP A 273 21.16 22.36 10.85
CA ASP A 273 22.54 22.62 11.23
C ASP A 273 23.42 23.11 10.03
N GLU A 274 22.82 23.33 8.83
CA GLU A 274 23.41 24.06 7.70
C GLU A 274 22.69 25.41 7.51
#